data_16015783387a9623af3967000bf0c859
#
_entry.id   16015783387a9623af3967000bf0c859
#
_cell.length_a   1.000
_cell.length_b   1.000
_cell.length_c   1.000
_cell.angle_alpha   90.00
_cell.angle_beta   90.00
_cell.angle_gamma   90.00
#
_symmetry.space_group_name_H-M   'P 1'
#
loop_
_entity.id
_entity.type
_entity.pdbx_description
1 polymer ?
#
loop_
_entity_poly.entity_id
_entity_poly.type
_entity_poly.pdbx_seq_one_letter_code
_entity_poly.pdbx_strand_id
1 'polypeptide(L)'
;MGLIVRIDVDRPYGKQGLVRHVASRLSSDYCLPHMQWLRYLDELKTILSILNAHGKSAYVFFRKCTYPSAEICALMEAGGHRFGLHLENSRTAESFREELDSLQRELGRPVETFSKHGSGRHRYGRHHFAPYEPERYLAWGKQAGMKAFFGNLEDPQLRPFEEDGMVFFPSAFWLEPSWRDTRKFPIEWLMTEAAERDVVLLLHPDNVTADPDIMREFLLAIEGVEGTGLPG
;
A
#
# COMPACT_ATOMS: atom_id res chain seq x y z
N MET A 1 -19.25 -6.21 -0.36
CA MET A 1 -18.72 -6.36 -1.72
C MET A 1 -18.35 -4.97 -2.19
N GLY A 2 -17.19 -4.79 -2.75
CA GLY A 2 -16.74 -3.47 -3.17
C GLY A 2 -15.26 -3.38 -3.49
N LEU A 3 -14.81 -2.15 -3.68
CA LEU A 3 -13.41 -1.82 -3.94
C LEU A 3 -12.66 -1.66 -2.61
N ILE A 4 -11.59 -2.43 -2.43
CA ILE A 4 -10.66 -2.27 -1.31
C ILE A 4 -9.45 -1.50 -1.83
N VAL A 5 -9.33 -0.23 -1.46
CA VAL A 5 -8.19 0.59 -1.90
C VAL A 5 -6.97 0.28 -1.04
N ARG A 6 -5.87 -0.13 -1.68
CA ARG A 6 -4.56 -0.36 -1.08
C ARG A 6 -3.56 0.65 -1.62
N ILE A 7 -2.87 1.34 -0.73
CA ILE A 7 -1.84 2.33 -1.05
C ILE A 7 -0.51 1.87 -0.47
N ASP A 8 0.46 1.57 -1.32
CA ASP A 8 1.82 1.24 -0.90
C ASP A 8 2.70 2.50 -1.02
N VAL A 9 3.21 2.97 0.12
CA VAL A 9 3.99 4.21 0.19
C VAL A 9 5.48 3.89 0.10
N ASP A 10 5.98 3.81 -1.12
CA ASP A 10 7.35 3.37 -1.40
C ASP A 10 8.38 4.49 -1.28
N ARG A 11 7.99 5.73 -1.51
CA ARG A 11 8.91 6.85 -1.65
C ARG A 11 8.51 8.06 -0.83
N PRO A 12 9.43 8.59 0.01
CA PRO A 12 9.12 9.74 0.86
C PRO A 12 8.98 11.06 0.10
N TYR A 13 9.64 11.21 -1.08
CA TYR A 13 9.67 12.47 -1.84
C TYR A 13 9.22 12.30 -3.30
N GLY A 14 8.58 11.17 -3.66
CA GLY A 14 8.11 10.89 -5.01
C GLY A 14 9.25 10.70 -6.03
N LYS A 15 8.90 10.88 -7.31
CA LYS A 15 9.82 10.67 -8.46
C LYS A 15 10.17 11.96 -9.21
N GLN A 16 9.39 13.01 -9.02
CA GLN A 16 9.51 14.22 -9.83
C GLN A 16 10.74 15.04 -9.45
N GLY A 17 11.60 15.28 -10.43
CA GLY A 17 12.84 16.05 -10.29
C GLY A 17 14.00 15.25 -9.70
N LEU A 18 15.20 15.53 -10.20
CA LEU A 18 16.43 14.80 -9.85
C LEU A 18 16.71 14.81 -8.35
N VAL A 19 16.58 15.97 -7.70
CA VAL A 19 16.87 16.13 -6.26
C VAL A 19 15.95 15.26 -5.41
N ARG A 20 14.64 15.28 -5.66
CA ARG A 20 13.66 14.48 -4.94
C ARG A 20 13.85 12.98 -5.18
N HIS A 21 14.16 12.61 -6.42
CA HIS A 21 14.47 11.21 -6.78
C HIS A 21 15.70 10.70 -6.01
N VAL A 22 16.79 11.45 -5.97
CA VAL A 22 18.02 11.10 -5.24
C VAL A 22 17.73 11.05 -3.73
N ALA A 23 17.03 12.05 -3.20
CA ALA A 23 16.66 12.08 -1.79
C ALA A 23 15.78 10.88 -1.38
N SER A 24 14.80 10.50 -2.22
CA SER A 24 13.99 9.28 -2.00
C SER A 24 14.85 8.03 -1.97
N ARG A 25 15.81 7.91 -2.89
CA ARG A 25 16.72 6.76 -2.93
C ARG A 25 17.57 6.68 -1.68
N LEU A 26 18.21 7.79 -1.29
CA LEU A 26 19.02 7.86 -0.08
C LEU A 26 18.20 7.59 1.18
N SER A 27 17.00 8.15 1.26
CA SER A 27 16.11 7.89 2.40
C SER A 27 15.68 6.42 2.49
N SER A 28 15.46 5.75 1.36
CA SER A 28 15.17 4.31 1.34
C SER A 28 16.32 3.46 1.91
N ASP A 29 17.56 3.87 1.69
CA ASP A 29 18.73 3.13 2.16
C ASP A 29 19.18 3.51 3.59
N TYR A 30 18.95 4.76 4.01
CA TYR A 30 19.51 5.32 5.25
C TYR A 30 18.46 5.88 6.22
N CYS A 31 17.18 5.84 5.87
CA CYS A 31 16.07 6.38 6.68
C CYS A 31 16.37 7.80 7.17
N LEU A 32 16.67 8.72 6.24
CA LEU A 32 16.99 10.10 6.54
C LEU A 32 15.83 10.81 7.28
N PRO A 33 16.12 11.82 8.10
CA PRO A 33 15.08 12.65 8.72
C PRO A 33 14.12 13.24 7.68
N HIS A 34 12.87 13.44 8.06
CA HIS A 34 11.84 13.97 7.17
C HIS A 34 12.16 15.41 6.77
N MET A 35 12.36 15.66 5.47
CA MET A 35 12.72 16.98 4.93
C MET A 35 11.47 17.62 4.30
N GLN A 36 10.75 18.43 5.07
CA GLN A 36 9.50 19.06 4.61
C GLN A 36 9.70 19.95 3.37
N TRP A 37 10.84 20.62 3.23
CA TRP A 37 11.17 21.44 2.07
C TRP A 37 11.32 20.60 0.77
N LEU A 38 11.50 19.28 0.86
CA LEU A 38 11.46 18.34 -0.25
C LEU A 38 10.06 17.77 -0.52
N ARG A 39 9.02 18.32 0.16
CA ARG A 39 7.63 17.91 -0.02
C ARG A 39 7.41 16.45 0.40
N TYR A 40 7.79 16.16 1.66
CA TYR A 40 7.65 14.82 2.25
C TYR A 40 6.22 14.33 2.18
N LEU A 41 6.00 13.19 1.51
CA LEU A 41 4.71 12.51 1.31
C LEU A 41 3.61 13.38 0.65
N ASP A 42 3.94 14.41 -0.10
CA ASP A 42 2.93 15.26 -0.76
C ASP A 42 2.06 14.49 -1.76
N GLU A 43 2.64 13.50 -2.45
CA GLU A 43 1.88 12.64 -3.36
C GLU A 43 0.82 11.84 -2.58
N LEU A 44 1.18 11.29 -1.41
CA LEU A 44 0.22 10.61 -0.54
C LEU A 44 -0.86 11.56 -0.02
N LYS A 45 -0.49 12.79 0.40
CA LYS A 45 -1.48 13.80 0.82
C LYS A 45 -2.50 14.08 -0.27
N THR A 46 -2.05 14.17 -1.52
CA THR A 46 -2.94 14.37 -2.66
C THR A 46 -3.94 13.23 -2.80
N ILE A 47 -3.48 11.98 -2.78
CA ILE A 47 -4.35 10.80 -2.90
C ILE A 47 -5.33 10.70 -1.73
N LEU A 48 -4.87 10.90 -0.48
CA LEU A 48 -5.74 10.88 0.69
C LEU A 48 -6.81 11.98 0.63
N SER A 49 -6.44 13.19 0.19
CA SER A 49 -7.40 14.29 0.03
C SER A 49 -8.48 13.97 -1.01
N ILE A 50 -8.12 13.34 -2.11
CA ILE A 50 -9.06 12.88 -3.13
C ILE A 50 -10.00 11.82 -2.53
N LEU A 51 -9.47 10.80 -1.86
CA LEU A 51 -10.29 9.75 -1.23
C LEU A 51 -11.24 10.33 -0.20
N ASN A 52 -10.76 11.24 0.67
CA ASN A 52 -11.59 11.91 1.67
C ASN A 52 -12.73 12.71 1.03
N ALA A 53 -12.45 13.43 -0.06
CA ALA A 53 -13.47 14.19 -0.79
C ALA A 53 -14.57 13.30 -1.40
N HIS A 54 -14.24 12.04 -1.74
CA HIS A 54 -15.18 11.05 -2.27
C HIS A 54 -15.77 10.13 -1.19
N GLY A 55 -15.47 10.37 0.10
CA GLY A 55 -15.94 9.52 1.21
C GLY A 55 -15.42 8.08 1.14
N LYS A 56 -14.24 7.89 0.57
CA LYS A 56 -13.61 6.57 0.39
C LYS A 56 -12.48 6.36 1.40
N SER A 57 -12.40 5.16 1.97
CA SER A 57 -11.29 4.79 2.85
C SER A 57 -10.32 3.83 2.17
N ALA A 58 -9.10 3.72 2.71
CA ALA A 58 -8.04 2.88 2.16
C ALA A 58 -7.21 2.23 3.27
N TYR A 59 -6.52 1.13 2.93
CA TYR A 59 -5.38 0.63 3.67
C TYR A 59 -4.12 1.30 3.13
N VAL A 60 -3.33 1.93 3.99
CA VAL A 60 -2.11 2.65 3.62
C VAL A 60 -0.92 2.01 4.31
N PHE A 61 0.00 1.49 3.54
CA PHE A 61 1.13 0.71 4.00
C PHE A 61 2.42 1.52 3.99
N PHE A 62 3.07 1.62 5.14
CA PHE A 62 4.25 2.44 5.36
C PHE A 62 5.51 1.60 5.57
N ARG A 63 6.59 1.99 4.91
CA ARG A 63 7.96 1.53 5.16
C ARG A 63 8.61 2.43 6.21
N LYS A 64 9.74 2.01 6.77
CA LYS A 64 10.49 2.82 7.74
C LYS A 64 10.87 4.21 7.22
N CYS A 65 11.22 4.34 5.93
CA CYS A 65 11.58 5.61 5.31
C CYS A 65 10.37 6.50 4.96
N THR A 66 9.14 6.00 5.09
CA THR A 66 7.90 6.72 4.75
C THR A 66 6.92 6.80 5.92
N TYR A 67 7.39 6.71 7.17
CA TYR A 67 6.50 6.82 8.33
C TYR A 67 5.70 8.12 8.29
N PRO A 68 4.40 8.07 8.62
CA PRO A 68 3.52 9.21 8.43
C PRO A 68 3.85 10.36 9.39
N SER A 69 3.82 11.59 8.88
CA SER A 69 3.87 12.79 9.72
C SER A 69 2.53 13.00 10.46
N ALA A 70 2.49 13.89 11.45
CA ALA A 70 1.25 14.24 12.16
C ALA A 70 0.15 14.72 11.19
N GLU A 71 0.51 15.46 10.13
CA GLU A 71 -0.42 15.90 9.09
C GLU A 71 -1.02 14.72 8.31
N ILE A 72 -0.19 13.73 7.94
CA ILE A 72 -0.67 12.50 7.28
C ILE A 72 -1.57 11.71 8.24
N CYS A 73 -1.20 11.57 9.51
CA CYS A 73 -2.05 10.91 10.50
C CYS A 73 -3.43 11.58 10.61
N ALA A 74 -3.49 12.90 10.64
CA ALA A 74 -4.75 13.64 10.67
C ALA A 74 -5.61 13.41 9.41
N LEU A 75 -5.02 13.39 8.22
CA LEU A 75 -5.73 13.06 6.98
C LEU A 75 -6.25 11.62 6.97
N MET A 76 -5.43 10.68 7.46
CA MET A 76 -5.81 9.27 7.59
C MET A 76 -7.01 9.08 8.53
N GLU A 77 -6.98 9.74 9.68
CA GLU A 77 -8.06 9.67 10.68
C GLU A 77 -9.35 10.31 10.16
N ALA A 78 -9.25 11.48 9.52
CA ALA A 78 -10.40 12.16 8.94
C ALA A 78 -11.13 11.33 7.88
N GLY A 79 -10.40 10.52 7.10
CA GLY A 79 -10.97 9.63 6.07
C GLY A 79 -11.28 8.21 6.55
N GLY A 80 -11.03 7.88 7.81
CA GLY A 80 -11.20 6.51 8.33
C GLY A 80 -10.26 5.48 7.68
N HIS A 81 -9.10 5.93 7.17
CA HIS A 81 -8.11 5.05 6.57
C HIS A 81 -7.42 4.18 7.63
N ARG A 82 -6.92 3.02 7.20
CA ARG A 82 -6.22 2.06 8.05
C ARG A 82 -4.71 2.12 7.82
N PHE A 83 -3.95 2.14 8.91
CA PHE A 83 -2.48 2.08 8.87
C PHE A 83 -2.04 0.62 8.74
N GLY A 84 -1.06 0.37 7.86
CA GLY A 84 -0.47 -0.95 7.65
C GLY A 84 1.05 -0.90 7.55
N LEU A 85 1.69 -2.03 7.83
CA LEU A 85 3.13 -2.20 7.64
C LEU A 85 3.42 -2.62 6.19
N HIS A 86 4.27 -1.86 5.48
CA HIS A 86 4.86 -2.29 4.21
C HIS A 86 6.22 -2.95 4.47
N LEU A 87 6.19 -4.26 4.76
CA LEU A 87 7.34 -5.05 5.19
C LEU A 87 8.47 -5.02 4.14
N GLU A 88 9.63 -4.56 4.53
CA GLU A 88 10.81 -4.46 3.66
C GLU A 88 11.81 -5.58 3.91
N ASN A 89 12.20 -5.79 5.16
CA ASN A 89 13.14 -6.84 5.55
C ASN A 89 12.40 -8.13 5.97
N SER A 90 11.99 -8.90 4.99
CA SER A 90 11.30 -10.18 5.22
C SER A 90 12.25 -11.39 5.27
N ARG A 91 13.46 -11.23 5.87
CA ARG A 91 14.41 -12.35 6.03
C ARG A 91 14.00 -13.29 7.14
N THR A 92 13.59 -12.75 8.28
CA THR A 92 13.27 -13.51 9.48
C THR A 92 12.03 -12.97 10.18
N ALA A 93 11.43 -13.79 11.06
CA ALA A 93 10.31 -13.36 11.90
C ALA A 93 10.69 -12.21 12.85
N GLU A 94 11.95 -12.19 13.31
CA GLU A 94 12.49 -11.11 14.15
C GLU A 94 12.49 -9.79 13.38
N SER A 95 12.99 -9.78 12.14
CA SER A 95 12.98 -8.58 11.29
C SER A 95 11.57 -8.07 11.04
N PHE A 96 10.60 -8.97 10.82
CA PHE A 96 9.18 -8.61 10.70
C PHE A 96 8.67 -7.92 11.97
N ARG A 97 8.94 -8.49 13.16
CA ARG A 97 8.52 -7.91 14.45
C ARG A 97 9.18 -6.57 14.70
N GLU A 98 10.48 -6.43 14.42
CA GLU A 98 11.21 -5.17 14.57
C GLU A 98 10.60 -4.04 13.75
N GLU A 99 10.24 -4.31 12.47
CA GLU A 99 9.59 -3.32 11.61
C GLU A 99 8.17 -2.99 12.10
N LEU A 100 7.39 -3.99 12.51
CA LEU A 100 6.05 -3.80 13.07
C LEU A 100 6.09 -2.97 14.35
N ASP A 101 6.94 -3.33 15.31
CA ASP A 101 7.10 -2.62 16.59
C ASP A 101 7.60 -1.19 16.38
N SER A 102 8.46 -0.98 15.38
CA SER A 102 8.95 0.35 15.02
C SER A 102 7.83 1.23 14.51
N LEU A 103 6.98 0.73 13.61
CA LEU A 103 5.84 1.47 13.09
C LEU A 103 4.80 1.74 14.18
N GLN A 104 4.47 0.76 15.01
CA GLN A 104 3.52 0.91 16.12
C GLN A 104 3.98 1.96 17.14
N ARG A 105 5.28 1.99 17.47
CA ARG A 105 5.85 3.04 18.35
C ARG A 105 5.75 4.43 17.75
N GLU A 106 6.01 4.57 16.44
CA GLU A 106 5.87 5.86 15.74
C GLU A 106 4.42 6.35 15.75
N LEU A 107 3.47 5.44 15.53
CA LEU A 107 2.05 5.77 15.47
C LEU A 107 1.39 5.90 16.86
N GLY A 108 1.98 5.34 17.91
CA GLY A 108 1.38 5.25 19.25
C GLY A 108 0.10 4.38 19.29
N ARG A 109 -0.05 3.48 18.34
CA ARG A 109 -1.24 2.60 18.19
C ARG A 109 -0.89 1.25 17.57
N PRO A 110 -1.72 0.21 17.77
CA PRO A 110 -1.53 -1.07 17.09
C PRO A 110 -1.73 -0.94 15.58
N VAL A 111 -0.99 -1.77 14.84
CA VAL A 111 -1.10 -1.97 13.40
C VAL A 111 -1.49 -3.44 13.19
N GLU A 112 -2.60 -3.66 12.49
CA GLU A 112 -3.21 -4.98 12.36
C GLU A 112 -3.13 -5.55 10.93
N THR A 113 -2.58 -4.78 9.99
CA THR A 113 -2.49 -5.18 8.59
C THR A 113 -1.10 -4.96 8.04
N PHE A 114 -0.69 -5.78 7.07
CA PHE A 114 0.60 -5.63 6.44
C PHE A 114 0.58 -6.06 4.97
N SER A 115 1.56 -5.58 4.23
CA SER A 115 1.90 -5.99 2.87
C SER A 115 3.41 -6.22 2.77
N LYS A 116 3.88 -6.84 1.67
CA LYS A 116 5.31 -7.04 1.40
C LYS A 116 5.77 -6.08 0.32
N HIS A 117 6.86 -5.36 0.58
CA HIS A 117 7.50 -4.53 -0.44
C HIS A 117 8.13 -5.40 -1.54
N GLY A 118 7.68 -5.20 -2.80
CA GLY A 118 8.14 -5.92 -3.98
C GLY A 118 7.60 -7.34 -4.14
N SER A 119 7.54 -7.79 -5.40
CA SER A 119 6.95 -9.06 -5.85
C SER A 119 7.97 -10.21 -5.98
N GLY A 120 9.20 -10.06 -5.50
CA GLY A 120 10.22 -11.11 -5.52
C GLY A 120 11.20 -11.05 -6.69
N ARG A 121 10.96 -10.21 -7.71
CA ARG A 121 11.80 -10.15 -8.92
C ARG A 121 13.06 -9.30 -8.77
N HIS A 122 12.98 -8.21 -8.00
CA HIS A 122 14.03 -7.20 -7.91
C HIS A 122 14.31 -6.79 -6.45
N ARG A 123 15.55 -6.36 -6.20
CA ARG A 123 15.93 -5.75 -4.92
C ARG A 123 15.82 -4.22 -5.03
N TYR A 124 15.01 -3.62 -4.17
CA TYR A 124 14.66 -2.18 -4.23
C TYR A 124 15.42 -1.29 -3.22
N GLY A 125 16.39 -1.81 -2.50
CA GLY A 125 17.19 -1.05 -1.55
C GLY A 125 18.05 -1.92 -0.66
N ARG A 126 18.79 -1.28 0.25
CA ARG A 126 19.74 -1.95 1.15
C ARG A 126 19.04 -2.95 2.09
N HIS A 127 17.89 -2.57 2.63
CA HIS A 127 17.15 -3.36 3.62
C HIS A 127 16.18 -4.35 2.98
N HIS A 128 15.85 -4.15 1.72
CA HIS A 128 14.87 -4.96 1.01
C HIS A 128 15.37 -6.41 0.84
N PHE A 129 14.53 -7.36 1.26
CA PHE A 129 14.72 -8.78 0.96
C PHE A 129 13.86 -9.16 -0.25
N ALA A 130 14.50 -9.48 -1.38
CA ALA A 130 13.80 -9.66 -2.65
C ALA A 130 12.83 -10.85 -2.70
N PRO A 131 13.17 -12.07 -2.21
CA PRO A 131 12.27 -13.22 -2.31
C PRO A 131 10.87 -12.93 -1.79
N TYR A 132 9.86 -13.45 -2.50
CA TYR A 132 8.45 -13.36 -2.11
C TYR A 132 7.98 -14.75 -1.64
N GLU A 133 7.77 -14.89 -0.33
CA GLU A 133 7.49 -16.14 0.37
C GLU A 133 6.21 -15.99 1.23
N PRO A 134 5.02 -15.88 0.60
CA PRO A 134 3.78 -15.51 1.30
C PRO A 134 3.41 -16.45 2.44
N GLU A 135 3.70 -17.73 2.35
CA GLU A 135 3.42 -18.72 3.41
C GLU A 135 4.17 -18.39 4.71
N ARG A 136 5.43 -17.94 4.60
CA ARG A 136 6.21 -17.50 5.77
C ARG A 136 5.62 -16.24 6.38
N TYR A 137 5.19 -15.29 5.54
CA TYR A 137 4.60 -14.03 6.02
C TYR A 137 3.25 -14.27 6.69
N LEU A 138 2.44 -15.19 6.17
CA LEU A 138 1.20 -15.63 6.81
C LEU A 138 1.47 -16.19 8.21
N ALA A 139 2.45 -17.11 8.35
CA ALA A 139 2.81 -17.67 9.64
C ALA A 139 3.27 -16.59 10.64
N TRP A 140 4.09 -15.63 10.20
CA TRP A 140 4.56 -14.53 11.06
C TRP A 140 3.43 -13.55 11.43
N GLY A 141 2.56 -13.23 10.49
CA GLY A 141 1.38 -12.39 10.72
C GLY A 141 0.47 -12.97 11.76
N LYS A 142 0.14 -14.28 11.66
CA LYS A 142 -0.66 -15.01 12.66
C LYS A 142 -0.02 -14.96 14.05
N GLN A 143 1.28 -15.24 14.16
CA GLN A 143 2.04 -15.17 15.40
C GLN A 143 2.06 -13.78 16.03
N ALA A 144 1.98 -12.72 15.23
CA ALA A 144 1.93 -11.33 15.64
C ALA A 144 0.49 -10.81 15.88
N GLY A 145 -0.54 -11.62 15.68
CA GLY A 145 -1.94 -11.22 15.84
C GLY A 145 -2.47 -10.28 14.76
N MET A 146 -1.84 -10.30 13.57
CA MET A 146 -2.30 -9.50 12.43
C MET A 146 -3.68 -9.99 11.94
N LYS A 147 -4.48 -9.05 11.43
CA LYS A 147 -5.83 -9.33 10.91
C LYS A 147 -5.85 -9.56 9.41
N ALA A 148 -4.95 -8.91 8.65
CA ALA A 148 -4.90 -9.10 7.21
C ALA A 148 -3.48 -8.99 6.65
N PHE A 149 -3.22 -9.82 5.61
CA PHE A 149 -2.04 -9.73 4.76
C PHE A 149 -2.45 -9.44 3.30
N PHE A 150 -1.85 -8.42 2.71
CA PHE A 150 -2.08 -8.02 1.32
C PHE A 150 -0.90 -8.46 0.46
N GLY A 151 -1.13 -9.47 -0.36
CA GLY A 151 -0.15 -10.06 -1.26
C GLY A 151 0.06 -9.27 -2.56
N ASN A 152 1.05 -9.71 -3.35
CA ASN A 152 1.56 -8.97 -4.51
C ASN A 152 1.43 -9.75 -5.82
N LEU A 153 0.55 -10.76 -5.90
CA LEU A 153 0.33 -11.45 -7.16
C LEU A 153 -0.43 -10.54 -8.13
N GLU A 154 -0.09 -10.66 -9.41
CA GLU A 154 -0.59 -9.79 -10.49
C GLU A 154 -1.91 -10.29 -11.10
N ASP A 155 -2.43 -11.45 -10.66
CA ASP A 155 -3.72 -11.98 -11.12
C ASP A 155 -4.87 -11.56 -10.19
N PRO A 156 -5.62 -10.50 -10.51
CA PRO A 156 -6.67 -9.97 -9.65
C PRO A 156 -7.91 -10.88 -9.55
N GLN A 157 -7.95 -12.02 -10.25
CA GLN A 157 -9.02 -13.00 -10.14
C GLN A 157 -8.90 -13.89 -8.88
N LEU A 158 -7.71 -13.96 -8.28
CA LEU A 158 -7.50 -14.71 -7.05
C LEU A 158 -8.35 -14.13 -5.91
N ARG A 159 -9.07 -15.02 -5.24
CA ARG A 159 -9.97 -14.63 -4.16
C ARG A 159 -9.25 -14.59 -2.82
N PRO A 160 -9.62 -13.66 -1.93
CA PRO A 160 -9.15 -13.70 -0.56
C PRO A 160 -9.68 -14.96 0.15
N PHE A 161 -8.95 -15.41 1.15
CA PHE A 161 -9.39 -16.45 2.06
C PHE A 161 -8.97 -16.11 3.49
N GLU A 162 -9.69 -16.67 4.45
CA GLU A 162 -9.41 -16.52 5.87
C GLU A 162 -8.80 -17.81 6.42
N GLU A 163 -7.78 -17.67 7.24
CA GLU A 163 -7.13 -18.78 7.94
C GLU A 163 -6.72 -18.32 9.35
N ASP A 164 -7.20 -19.02 10.38
CA ASP A 164 -6.91 -18.72 11.80
C ASP A 164 -7.18 -17.26 12.21
N GLY A 165 -8.26 -16.67 11.71
CA GLY A 165 -8.68 -15.30 12.04
C GLY A 165 -7.89 -14.20 11.32
N MET A 166 -7.07 -14.56 10.32
CA MET A 166 -6.36 -13.62 9.46
C MET A 166 -6.83 -13.76 8.02
N VAL A 167 -7.21 -12.65 7.39
CA VAL A 167 -7.60 -12.60 5.98
C VAL A 167 -6.35 -12.43 5.10
N PHE A 168 -6.21 -13.27 4.11
CA PHE A 168 -5.18 -13.12 3.08
C PHE A 168 -5.80 -12.70 1.75
N PHE A 169 -5.36 -11.56 1.24
CA PHE A 169 -5.63 -11.06 -0.10
C PHE A 169 -4.43 -11.40 -0.98
N PRO A 170 -4.45 -12.50 -1.76
CA PRO A 170 -3.25 -13.00 -2.43
C PRO A 170 -2.74 -12.06 -3.54
N SER A 171 -3.63 -11.30 -4.13
CA SER A 171 -3.38 -10.47 -5.31
C SER A 171 -4.09 -9.14 -5.26
N ALA A 172 -3.75 -8.27 -6.20
CA ALA A 172 -4.41 -7.00 -6.40
C ALA A 172 -4.55 -6.68 -7.90
N PHE A 173 -5.53 -5.84 -8.22
CA PHE A 173 -5.55 -5.10 -9.46
C PHE A 173 -4.55 -3.96 -9.33
N TRP A 174 -3.43 -4.07 -10.02
CA TRP A 174 -2.40 -3.03 -10.05
C TRP A 174 -2.87 -1.88 -10.93
N LEU A 175 -2.98 -0.70 -10.36
CA LEU A 175 -3.45 0.45 -11.13
C LEU A 175 -2.45 0.82 -12.24
N GLU A 176 -1.15 0.65 -11.98
CA GLU A 176 -0.10 0.93 -12.95
C GLU A 176 -0.09 -0.10 -14.10
N PRO A 177 -0.23 0.37 -15.36
CA PRO A 177 -0.33 -0.54 -16.53
C PRO A 177 0.90 -1.43 -16.75
N SER A 178 2.08 -1.01 -16.26
CA SER A 178 3.33 -1.79 -16.37
C SER A 178 3.35 -3.07 -15.53
N TRP A 179 2.43 -3.19 -14.56
CA TRP A 179 2.31 -4.33 -13.64
C TRP A 179 1.03 -5.13 -13.83
N ARG A 180 0.24 -4.80 -14.85
CA ARG A 180 -1.05 -5.39 -15.14
C ARG A 180 -1.14 -5.79 -16.62
N ASP A 181 -1.72 -6.93 -16.92
CA ASP A 181 -2.16 -7.24 -18.28
C ASP A 181 -3.40 -6.41 -18.61
N THR A 182 -3.19 -5.22 -19.21
CA THR A 182 -4.26 -4.26 -19.53
C THR A 182 -5.25 -4.76 -20.56
N ARG A 183 -4.90 -5.78 -21.36
CA ARG A 183 -5.83 -6.41 -22.32
C ARG A 183 -6.79 -7.36 -21.62
N LYS A 184 -6.29 -8.08 -20.62
CA LYS A 184 -7.08 -9.03 -19.84
C LYS A 184 -7.86 -8.31 -18.72
N PHE A 185 -7.25 -7.30 -18.11
CA PHE A 185 -7.79 -6.58 -16.95
C PHE A 185 -7.79 -5.06 -17.21
N PRO A 186 -8.69 -4.55 -18.08
CA PRO A 186 -8.90 -3.11 -18.22
C PRO A 186 -9.61 -2.54 -16.98
N ILE A 187 -9.74 -1.21 -16.87
CA ILE A 187 -10.39 -0.57 -15.72
C ILE A 187 -11.88 -0.95 -15.62
N GLU A 188 -12.54 -1.18 -16.73
CA GLU A 188 -13.94 -1.60 -16.79
C GLU A 188 -14.13 -3.00 -16.15
N TRP A 189 -13.14 -3.88 -16.28
CA TRP A 189 -13.12 -5.17 -15.61
C TRP A 189 -13.13 -4.99 -14.08
N LEU A 190 -12.29 -4.08 -13.55
CA LEU A 190 -12.26 -3.78 -12.12
C LEU A 190 -13.62 -3.30 -11.61
N MET A 191 -14.26 -2.38 -12.33
CA MET A 191 -15.55 -1.81 -11.96
C MET A 191 -16.65 -2.88 -11.93
N THR A 192 -16.66 -3.77 -12.94
CA THR A 192 -17.62 -4.89 -13.03
C THR A 192 -17.42 -5.89 -11.87
N GLU A 193 -16.19 -6.31 -11.65
CA GLU A 193 -15.88 -7.28 -10.60
C GLU A 193 -16.12 -6.72 -9.19
N ALA A 194 -15.81 -5.45 -8.96
CA ALA A 194 -16.04 -4.81 -7.66
C ALA A 194 -17.53 -4.66 -7.30
N ALA A 195 -18.42 -4.70 -8.27
CA ALA A 195 -19.86 -4.75 -8.04
C ALA A 195 -20.32 -6.15 -7.52
N GLU A 196 -19.58 -7.21 -7.87
CA GLU A 196 -19.95 -8.59 -7.56
C GLU A 196 -19.17 -9.16 -6.37
N ARG A 197 -17.94 -8.69 -6.11
CA ARG A 197 -17.07 -9.18 -5.03
C ARG A 197 -16.10 -8.11 -4.57
N ASP A 198 -15.40 -8.40 -3.46
CA ASP A 198 -14.30 -7.54 -3.01
C ASP A 198 -13.09 -7.71 -3.95
N VAL A 199 -12.58 -6.58 -4.46
CA VAL A 199 -11.37 -6.51 -5.28
C VAL A 199 -10.40 -5.50 -4.68
N VAL A 200 -9.14 -5.90 -4.52
CA VAL A 200 -8.08 -4.99 -4.05
C VAL A 200 -7.56 -4.17 -5.23
N LEU A 201 -7.68 -2.85 -5.15
CA LEU A 201 -7.01 -1.90 -6.04
C LEU A 201 -5.71 -1.45 -5.39
N LEU A 202 -4.58 -1.83 -5.95
CA LEU A 202 -3.26 -1.41 -5.50
C LEU A 202 -2.75 -0.21 -6.30
N LEU A 203 -2.25 0.79 -5.60
CA LEU A 203 -1.61 1.95 -6.19
C LEU A 203 -0.40 2.44 -5.39
N HIS A 204 0.50 3.15 -6.08
CA HIS A 204 1.62 3.87 -5.47
C HIS A 204 1.41 5.38 -5.71
N PRO A 205 1.36 6.22 -4.68
CA PRO A 205 1.03 7.65 -4.82
C PRO A 205 1.90 8.40 -5.83
N ASP A 206 3.20 8.11 -5.84
CA ASP A 206 4.16 8.75 -6.74
C ASP A 206 3.97 8.37 -8.22
N ASN A 207 3.40 7.21 -8.53
CA ASN A 207 3.06 6.80 -9.88
C ASN A 207 1.78 7.49 -10.35
N VAL A 208 0.74 7.46 -9.51
CA VAL A 208 -0.58 8.04 -9.84
C VAL A 208 -0.47 9.55 -10.06
N THR A 209 0.24 10.26 -9.18
CA THR A 209 0.37 11.73 -9.30
C THR A 209 1.33 12.17 -10.42
N ALA A 210 2.20 11.28 -10.89
CA ALA A 210 3.14 11.58 -11.98
C ALA A 210 2.56 11.34 -13.37
N ASP A 211 1.49 10.55 -13.50
CA ASP A 211 0.91 10.12 -14.77
C ASP A 211 -0.59 10.47 -14.82
N PRO A 212 -1.00 11.43 -15.69
CA PRO A 212 -2.41 11.85 -15.83
C PRO A 212 -3.35 10.71 -16.24
N ASP A 213 -2.88 9.72 -17.01
CA ASP A 213 -3.72 8.61 -17.43
C ASP A 213 -3.99 7.64 -16.27
N ILE A 214 -2.97 7.36 -15.45
CA ILE A 214 -3.14 6.57 -14.21
C ILE A 214 -4.05 7.31 -13.22
N MET A 215 -3.88 8.63 -13.07
CA MET A 215 -4.78 9.45 -12.24
C MET A 215 -6.22 9.37 -12.71
N ARG A 216 -6.46 9.43 -14.03
CA ARG A 216 -7.80 9.30 -14.60
C ARG A 216 -8.41 7.92 -14.31
N GLU A 217 -7.65 6.82 -14.48
CA GLU A 217 -8.12 5.48 -14.11
C GLU A 217 -8.44 5.37 -12.62
N PHE A 218 -7.63 5.99 -11.75
CA PHE A 218 -7.89 6.05 -10.32
C PHE A 218 -9.22 6.73 -10.01
N LEU A 219 -9.47 7.90 -10.58
CA LEU A 219 -10.72 8.63 -10.38
C LEU A 219 -11.92 7.82 -10.86
N LEU A 220 -11.84 7.22 -12.06
CA LEU A 220 -12.90 6.35 -12.57
C LEU A 220 -13.20 5.18 -11.62
N ALA A 221 -12.16 4.56 -11.04
CA ALA A 221 -12.35 3.44 -10.11
C ALA A 221 -13.06 3.85 -8.83
N ILE A 222 -12.69 4.99 -8.23
CA ILE A 222 -13.27 5.43 -6.95
C ILE A 222 -14.67 6.03 -7.11
N GLU A 223 -14.99 6.62 -8.26
CA GLU A 223 -16.30 7.18 -8.58
C GLU A 223 -17.29 6.09 -9.02
N GLY A 224 -16.82 5.12 -9.80
CA GLY A 224 -17.66 4.11 -10.43
C GLY A 224 -18.09 2.96 -9.53
N VAL A 225 -17.50 2.81 -8.32
CA VAL A 225 -17.86 1.73 -7.39
C VAL A 225 -18.50 2.30 -6.13
N GLU A 226 -19.76 1.96 -5.86
CA GLU A 226 -20.43 2.27 -4.60
C GLU A 226 -19.85 1.40 -3.48
N GLY A 227 -19.35 2.06 -2.44
CA GLY A 227 -18.85 1.41 -1.23
C GLY A 227 -17.37 1.01 -1.33
N THR A 228 -16.57 1.53 -0.41
CA THR A 228 -15.27 0.94 -0.07
C THR A 228 -15.50 0.23 1.26
N GLY A 229 -15.80 -1.07 1.19
CA GLY A 229 -15.92 -1.89 2.39
C GLY A 229 -14.53 -2.18 2.95
N LEU A 230 -14.14 -1.46 4.03
CA LEU A 230 -13.11 -2.04 4.88
C LEU A 230 -13.78 -3.20 5.63
N PRO A 231 -13.26 -4.44 5.53
CA PRO A 231 -13.72 -5.51 6.41
C PRO A 231 -13.56 -5.05 7.86
N GLY A 232 -14.62 -5.20 8.65
CA GLY A 232 -14.68 -4.77 10.05
C GLY A 232 -13.72 -5.53 10.96
#